data_44b71be5e3b00dac1ef080c8882025cd
#
_entry.id   44b71be5e3b00dac1ef080c8882025cd
#
_cell.length_a   1.000
_cell.length_b   1.000
_cell.length_c   1.000
_cell.angle_alpha   90.00
_cell.angle_beta   90.00
_cell.angle_gamma   90.00
#
_symmetry.space_group_name_H-M   'P 1'
#
loop_
_entity.id
_entity.type
_entity.pdbx_description
1 polymer ?
#
loop_
_entity_poly.entity_id
_entity_poly.type
_entity_poly.pdbx_seq_one_letter_code
_entity_poly.pdbx_strand_id
1 'polypeptide(L)'
;MSIALFIIFLFMNFFILLIMKFVYTSNYSYTEGMLLGVHIPKEHIEDETVLNIVAAARRKMNRIIWINLILGTALCFVVFWEIIIFILAYTVWMIAFCFLITYANNSAHRKMYALKMKNDWVVPDQRRKRYIDTNVSTQIGKSEISFNYHGIIILVELICLLPFVIGKSAVISTTMIIMGLCSVLMSLTSMIFHIYVNRHERTVYSSDTQLNQTVNRTMKIYKGLAMLILSATNAVAWVYITIDTLIHCISSASKSRQISLSDILNFKGALVDVSLCSSALYVYIFVQTLAAIGLFAPLLMAQSRKRELLAADTQPLYVDDDEYWKTGYYYNPSDPHVLVQNRLQSGNYTFNYATRSAKIFTGLTYILITACIVWTIGVLVPFINVHIDTHLDSNKLTVSAAIYSSEIYLQRIAHTA
;
A
#
# COMPACT_ATOMS: atom_id res chain seq x y z
N MET A 1 -12.04 15.60 16.14
CA MET A 1 -11.56 14.24 15.76
C MET A 1 -12.00 13.89 14.34
N SER A 2 -13.27 13.77 14.04
CA SER A 2 -13.79 13.32 12.74
C SER A 2 -13.33 14.16 11.54
N ILE A 3 -13.22 15.49 11.67
CA ILE A 3 -12.77 16.37 10.57
C ILE A 3 -11.31 16.07 10.16
N ALA A 4 -10.41 15.87 11.11
CA ALA A 4 -9.02 15.56 10.81
C ALA A 4 -8.89 14.21 10.08
N LEU A 5 -9.60 13.18 10.56
CA LEU A 5 -9.65 11.87 9.89
C LEU A 5 -10.26 11.99 8.49
N PHE A 6 -11.35 12.73 8.33
CA PHE A 6 -11.95 12.98 7.02
C PHE A 6 -10.95 13.56 6.04
N ILE A 7 -10.21 14.62 6.45
CA ILE A 7 -9.19 15.25 5.57
C ILE A 7 -8.08 14.27 5.22
N ILE A 8 -7.57 13.51 6.20
CA ILE A 8 -6.51 12.52 5.98
C ILE A 8 -6.96 11.44 5.00
N PHE A 9 -8.13 10.84 5.22
CA PHE A 9 -8.61 9.77 4.35
C PHE A 9 -9.03 10.27 2.97
N LEU A 10 -9.56 11.49 2.87
CA LEU A 10 -9.84 12.13 1.58
C LEU A 10 -8.56 12.33 0.77
N PHE A 11 -7.51 12.82 1.41
CA PHE A 11 -6.20 13.00 0.79
C PHE A 11 -5.60 11.64 0.39
N MET A 12 -5.64 10.64 1.28
CA MET A 12 -5.19 9.27 0.98
C MET A 12 -5.94 8.67 -0.20
N ASN A 13 -7.27 8.82 -0.24
CA ASN A 13 -8.10 8.34 -1.34
C ASN A 13 -7.65 8.90 -2.69
N PHE A 14 -7.54 10.23 -2.79
CA PHE A 14 -7.08 10.90 -4.01
C PHE A 14 -5.68 10.42 -4.43
N PHE A 15 -4.78 10.33 -3.45
CA PHE A 15 -3.39 9.98 -3.70
C PHE A 15 -3.22 8.52 -4.14
N ILE A 16 -3.91 7.58 -3.48
CA ILE A 16 -3.89 6.15 -3.86
C ILE A 16 -4.41 5.96 -5.29
N LEU A 17 -5.52 6.62 -5.63
CA LEU A 17 -6.07 6.53 -6.99
C LEU A 17 -5.13 7.10 -8.04
N LEU A 18 -4.44 8.21 -7.73
CA LEU A 18 -3.43 8.79 -8.61
C LEU A 18 -2.25 7.84 -8.85
N ILE A 19 -1.70 7.27 -7.79
CA ILE A 19 -0.61 6.29 -7.87
C ILE A 19 -1.05 5.06 -8.66
N MET A 20 -2.18 4.48 -8.32
CA MET A 20 -2.69 3.29 -9.00
C MET A 20 -2.93 3.56 -10.49
N LYS A 21 -3.50 4.72 -10.84
CA LYS A 21 -3.60 5.14 -12.23
C LYS A 21 -2.24 5.15 -12.92
N PHE A 22 -1.24 5.78 -12.30
CA PHE A 22 0.09 5.90 -12.88
C PHE A 22 0.76 4.54 -13.07
N VAL A 23 0.77 3.70 -12.02
CA VAL A 23 1.40 2.37 -12.02
C VAL A 23 0.77 1.46 -13.09
N TYR A 24 -0.55 1.44 -13.19
CA TYR A 24 -1.26 0.55 -14.09
C TYR A 24 -1.37 1.05 -15.54
N THR A 25 -1.21 2.36 -15.79
CA THR A 25 -1.23 2.90 -17.15
C THR A 25 0.16 3.10 -17.75
N SER A 26 1.21 2.83 -16.99
CA SER A 26 2.61 2.98 -17.45
C SER A 26 2.94 2.11 -18.67
N ASN A 27 2.28 0.97 -18.83
CA ASN A 27 2.44 0.03 -19.95
C ASN A 27 1.50 0.30 -21.14
N TYR A 28 0.74 1.41 -21.13
CA TYR A 28 -0.13 1.81 -22.25
C TYR A 28 0.63 2.61 -23.33
N SER A 29 1.90 2.86 -23.12
CA SER A 29 2.83 3.39 -24.11
C SER A 29 3.82 2.31 -24.52
N TYR A 30 4.24 2.33 -25.77
CA TYR A 30 5.25 1.39 -26.26
C TYR A 30 6.59 1.63 -25.57
N THR A 31 7.07 0.64 -24.85
CA THR A 31 8.35 0.67 -24.12
C THR A 31 8.97 -0.74 -24.11
N GLU A 32 10.28 -0.81 -24.33
CA GLU A 32 11.03 -2.08 -24.31
C GLU A 32 10.46 -3.15 -25.28
N GLY A 33 9.96 -2.73 -26.44
CA GLY A 33 9.35 -3.66 -27.39
C GLY A 33 7.94 -4.12 -27.03
N MET A 34 7.38 -3.60 -25.94
CA MET A 34 6.09 -4.06 -25.40
C MET A 34 5.03 -2.96 -25.42
N LEU A 35 3.78 -3.36 -25.63
CA LEU A 35 2.58 -2.56 -25.44
C LEU A 35 1.56 -3.38 -24.64
N LEU A 36 1.03 -2.80 -23.56
CA LEU A 36 0.19 -3.54 -22.59
C LEU A 36 0.87 -4.81 -22.04
N GLY A 37 2.22 -4.80 -21.94
CA GLY A 37 3.02 -5.92 -21.48
C GLY A 37 3.15 -7.07 -22.47
N VAL A 38 2.84 -6.87 -23.76
CA VAL A 38 2.98 -7.84 -24.87
C VAL A 38 3.98 -7.31 -25.87
N HIS A 39 4.91 -8.15 -26.29
CA HIS A 39 5.87 -7.79 -27.35
C HIS A 39 5.16 -7.69 -28.69
N ILE A 40 5.25 -6.52 -29.32
CA ILE A 40 4.65 -6.21 -30.62
C ILE A 40 5.73 -5.63 -31.52
N PRO A 41 5.84 -6.09 -32.78
CA PRO A 41 6.75 -5.50 -33.75
C PRO A 41 6.44 -4.02 -33.95
N LYS A 42 7.49 -3.18 -34.12
CA LYS A 42 7.33 -1.73 -34.28
C LYS A 42 6.42 -1.35 -35.44
N GLU A 43 6.40 -2.16 -36.49
CA GLU A 43 5.61 -1.96 -37.72
C GLU A 43 4.10 -1.99 -37.46
N HIS A 44 3.66 -2.70 -36.40
CA HIS A 44 2.25 -2.92 -36.07
C HIS A 44 1.73 -2.06 -34.91
N ILE A 45 2.55 -1.13 -34.37
CA ILE A 45 2.13 -0.29 -33.25
C ILE A 45 0.99 0.66 -33.64
N GLU A 46 1.01 1.12 -34.90
CA GLU A 46 0.03 2.05 -35.46
C GLU A 46 -1.18 1.36 -36.08
N ASP A 47 -1.23 0.04 -36.07
CA ASP A 47 -2.38 -0.69 -36.59
C ASP A 47 -3.65 -0.29 -35.82
N GLU A 48 -4.73 -0.05 -36.56
CA GLU A 48 -6.00 0.41 -36.02
C GLU A 48 -6.53 -0.53 -34.90
N THR A 49 -6.37 -1.83 -35.07
CA THR A 49 -6.78 -2.83 -34.08
C THR A 49 -6.01 -2.72 -32.76
N VAL A 50 -4.70 -2.45 -32.83
CA VAL A 50 -3.81 -2.24 -31.67
C VAL A 50 -4.21 -0.95 -30.96
N LEU A 51 -4.34 0.15 -31.70
CA LEU A 51 -4.74 1.46 -31.15
C LEU A 51 -6.12 1.40 -30.49
N ASN A 52 -7.07 0.66 -31.08
CA ASN A 52 -8.41 0.47 -30.53
C ASN A 52 -8.38 -0.28 -29.19
N ILE A 53 -7.54 -1.31 -29.04
CA ILE A 53 -7.38 -2.05 -27.78
C ILE A 53 -6.80 -1.12 -26.71
N VAL A 54 -5.74 -0.35 -27.02
CA VAL A 54 -5.12 0.60 -26.08
C VAL A 54 -6.09 1.70 -25.67
N ALA A 55 -6.80 2.28 -26.64
CA ALA A 55 -7.80 3.30 -26.37
C ALA A 55 -8.96 2.79 -25.51
N ALA A 56 -9.43 1.56 -25.76
CA ALA A 56 -10.46 0.92 -24.94
C ALA A 56 -9.96 0.64 -23.51
N ALA A 57 -8.72 0.17 -23.36
CA ALA A 57 -8.09 -0.04 -22.06
C ALA A 57 -7.98 1.28 -21.28
N ARG A 58 -7.52 2.35 -21.93
CA ARG A 58 -7.39 3.69 -21.33
C ARG A 58 -8.75 4.25 -20.91
N ARG A 59 -9.78 4.14 -21.75
CA ARG A 59 -11.15 4.56 -21.38
C ARG A 59 -11.70 3.77 -20.21
N LYS A 60 -11.51 2.45 -20.19
CA LYS A 60 -11.94 1.58 -19.07
C LYS A 60 -11.23 1.95 -17.79
N MET A 61 -9.91 2.13 -17.81
CA MET A 61 -9.11 2.52 -16.65
C MET A 61 -9.57 3.88 -16.10
N ASN A 62 -9.71 4.89 -16.95
CA ASN A 62 -10.18 6.21 -16.52
C ASN A 62 -11.56 6.14 -15.88
N ARG A 63 -12.48 5.35 -16.44
CA ARG A 63 -13.82 5.15 -15.86
C ARG A 63 -13.73 4.51 -14.47
N ILE A 64 -12.90 3.48 -14.29
CA ILE A 64 -12.68 2.85 -12.98
C ILE A 64 -12.15 3.86 -11.98
N ILE A 65 -11.15 4.65 -12.34
CA ILE A 65 -10.57 5.67 -11.45
C ILE A 65 -11.61 6.72 -11.06
N TRP A 66 -12.38 7.26 -12.00
CA TRP A 66 -13.41 8.28 -11.70
C TRP A 66 -14.52 7.74 -10.82
N ILE A 67 -15.04 6.54 -11.11
CA ILE A 67 -16.07 5.91 -10.28
C ILE A 67 -15.55 5.69 -8.86
N ASN A 68 -14.32 5.18 -8.71
CA ASN A 68 -13.74 4.93 -7.40
C ASN A 68 -13.34 6.21 -6.66
N LEU A 69 -13.01 7.29 -7.38
CA LEU A 69 -12.83 8.61 -6.75
C LEU A 69 -14.12 9.10 -6.09
N ILE A 70 -15.25 9.00 -6.80
CA ILE A 70 -16.55 9.40 -6.26
C ILE A 70 -16.96 8.49 -5.09
N LEU A 71 -16.84 7.17 -5.24
CA LEU A 71 -17.20 6.21 -4.19
C LEU A 71 -16.32 6.35 -2.96
N GLY A 72 -15.00 6.43 -3.12
CA GLY A 72 -14.07 6.60 -2.01
C GLY A 72 -14.27 7.93 -1.28
N THR A 73 -14.56 9.02 -2.03
CA THR A 73 -14.91 10.31 -1.43
C THR A 73 -16.24 10.23 -0.65
N ALA A 74 -17.24 9.59 -1.21
CA ALA A 74 -18.52 9.38 -0.52
C ALA A 74 -18.36 8.56 0.76
N LEU A 75 -17.51 7.51 0.72
CA LEU A 75 -17.19 6.71 1.91
C LEU A 75 -16.50 7.53 3.00
N CYS A 76 -15.64 8.50 2.65
CA CYS A 76 -15.00 9.35 3.65
C CYS A 76 -16.02 10.12 4.53
N PHE A 77 -17.21 10.43 4.03
CA PHE A 77 -18.26 11.08 4.84
C PHE A 77 -18.83 10.17 5.93
N VAL A 78 -18.71 8.85 5.80
CA VAL A 78 -19.18 7.90 6.82
C VAL A 78 -18.41 8.07 8.13
N VAL A 79 -17.21 8.66 8.11
CA VAL A 79 -16.42 8.96 9.32
C VAL A 79 -17.15 9.90 10.30
N PHE A 80 -18.08 10.73 9.80
CA PHE A 80 -18.89 11.62 10.63
C PHE A 80 -20.04 10.93 11.33
N TRP A 81 -20.44 9.77 10.81
CA TRP A 81 -21.50 8.97 11.40
C TRP A 81 -20.90 7.95 12.39
N GLU A 82 -20.04 7.04 11.91
CA GLU A 82 -19.43 6.01 12.77
C GLU A 82 -18.08 5.57 12.23
N ILE A 83 -17.02 5.72 13.06
CA ILE A 83 -15.65 5.47 12.63
C ILE A 83 -15.36 3.99 12.34
N ILE A 84 -15.98 3.07 13.10
CA ILE A 84 -15.75 1.63 12.93
C ILE A 84 -16.35 1.19 11.59
N ILE A 85 -17.58 1.60 11.31
CA ILE A 85 -18.27 1.33 10.03
C ILE A 85 -17.47 1.91 8.87
N PHE A 86 -16.96 3.15 9.04
CA PHE A 86 -16.09 3.78 8.04
C PHE A 86 -14.86 2.93 7.72
N ILE A 87 -14.07 2.52 8.75
CA ILE A 87 -12.84 1.76 8.56
C ILE A 87 -13.13 0.44 7.83
N LEU A 88 -14.19 -0.26 8.23
CA LEU A 88 -14.57 -1.53 7.62
C LEU A 88 -15.01 -1.35 6.16
N ALA A 89 -15.89 -0.40 5.89
CA ALA A 89 -16.37 -0.10 4.54
C ALA A 89 -15.24 0.36 3.62
N TYR A 90 -14.34 1.22 4.12
CA TYR A 90 -13.17 1.70 3.39
C TYR A 90 -12.19 0.56 3.06
N THR A 91 -11.97 -0.37 4.00
CA THR A 91 -11.12 -1.55 3.79
C THR A 91 -11.70 -2.47 2.71
N VAL A 92 -12.99 -2.79 2.78
CA VAL A 92 -13.67 -3.61 1.77
C VAL A 92 -13.63 -2.94 0.39
N TRP A 93 -13.91 -1.63 0.33
CA TRP A 93 -13.82 -0.85 -0.89
C TRP A 93 -12.41 -0.88 -1.49
N MET A 94 -11.37 -0.70 -0.67
CA MET A 94 -9.97 -0.72 -1.12
C MET A 94 -9.60 -2.07 -1.72
N ILE A 95 -9.97 -3.17 -1.07
CA ILE A 95 -9.75 -4.53 -1.57
C ILE A 95 -10.45 -4.72 -2.92
N ALA A 96 -11.74 -4.35 -3.02
CA ALA A 96 -12.52 -4.46 -4.25
C ALA A 96 -11.91 -3.62 -5.39
N PHE A 97 -11.45 -2.40 -5.08
CA PHE A 97 -10.78 -1.52 -6.04
C PHE A 97 -9.48 -2.15 -6.57
N CYS A 98 -8.63 -2.72 -5.70
CA CYS A 98 -7.39 -3.40 -6.11
C CYS A 98 -7.68 -4.60 -7.05
N PHE A 99 -8.70 -5.39 -6.76
CA PHE A 99 -9.12 -6.48 -7.66
C PHE A 99 -9.64 -5.95 -8.99
N LEU A 100 -10.47 -4.91 -8.98
CA LEU A 100 -11.08 -4.36 -10.19
C LEU A 100 -10.04 -3.76 -11.14
N ILE A 101 -9.08 -2.99 -10.61
CA ILE A 101 -8.01 -2.38 -11.43
C ILE A 101 -7.07 -3.42 -12.01
N THR A 102 -6.69 -4.43 -11.22
CA THR A 102 -5.87 -5.56 -11.68
C THR A 102 -6.57 -6.37 -12.76
N TYR A 103 -7.85 -6.71 -12.56
CA TYR A 103 -8.66 -7.42 -13.55
C TYR A 103 -8.78 -6.64 -14.86
N ALA A 104 -8.99 -5.32 -14.79
CA ALA A 104 -9.10 -4.48 -15.97
C ALA A 104 -7.81 -4.47 -16.79
N ASN A 105 -6.65 -4.34 -16.11
CA ASN A 105 -5.35 -4.34 -16.75
C ASN A 105 -5.01 -5.71 -17.38
N ASN A 106 -5.21 -6.79 -16.63
CA ASN A 106 -5.00 -8.16 -17.15
C ASN A 106 -5.94 -8.49 -18.31
N SER A 107 -7.16 -7.94 -18.32
CA SER A 107 -8.09 -8.11 -19.43
C SER A 107 -7.58 -7.41 -20.71
N ALA A 108 -6.99 -6.24 -20.59
CA ALA A 108 -6.38 -5.51 -21.72
C ALA A 108 -5.17 -6.29 -22.27
N HIS A 109 -4.29 -6.75 -21.38
CA HIS A 109 -3.16 -7.61 -21.75
C HIS A 109 -3.60 -8.86 -22.53
N ARG A 110 -4.58 -9.61 -22.00
CA ARG A 110 -5.08 -10.81 -22.68
C ARG A 110 -5.63 -10.55 -24.08
N LYS A 111 -6.31 -9.42 -24.28
CA LYS A 111 -6.81 -9.02 -25.61
C LYS A 111 -5.66 -8.72 -26.57
N MET A 112 -4.62 -8.03 -26.09
CA MET A 112 -3.43 -7.73 -26.90
C MET A 112 -2.67 -9.01 -27.23
N TYR A 113 -2.50 -9.93 -26.27
CA TYR A 113 -1.87 -11.22 -26.50
C TYR A 113 -2.66 -12.08 -27.51
N ALA A 114 -3.98 -12.10 -27.41
CA ALA A 114 -4.83 -12.80 -28.39
C ALA A 114 -4.70 -12.22 -29.80
N LEU A 115 -4.59 -10.89 -29.93
CA LEU A 115 -4.35 -10.24 -31.22
C LEU A 115 -2.98 -10.63 -31.80
N LYS A 116 -1.93 -10.62 -30.97
CA LYS A 116 -0.59 -11.07 -31.35
C LYS A 116 -0.61 -12.49 -31.89
N MET A 117 -1.25 -13.40 -31.17
CA MET A 117 -1.36 -14.81 -31.58
C MET A 117 -2.19 -15.01 -32.85
N LYS A 118 -3.24 -14.21 -33.04
CA LYS A 118 -4.10 -14.27 -34.25
C LYS A 118 -3.33 -13.84 -35.50
N ASN A 119 -2.42 -12.88 -35.37
CA ASN A 119 -1.67 -12.32 -36.50
C ASN A 119 -0.27 -12.95 -36.65
N ASP A 120 0.04 -13.96 -35.83
CA ASP A 120 1.33 -14.65 -35.81
C ASP A 120 2.54 -13.73 -35.70
N TRP A 121 2.43 -12.69 -34.88
CA TRP A 121 3.52 -11.73 -34.60
C TRP A 121 4.60 -12.31 -33.69
N VAL A 122 4.79 -13.61 -33.73
CA VAL A 122 5.81 -14.31 -32.94
C VAL A 122 7.08 -14.45 -33.76
N VAL A 123 8.17 -13.90 -33.27
CA VAL A 123 9.49 -14.07 -33.91
C VAL A 123 10.14 -15.34 -33.36
N PRO A 124 10.23 -16.44 -34.16
CA PRO A 124 10.71 -17.75 -33.68
C PRO A 124 12.10 -17.68 -33.07
N ASP A 125 12.99 -16.85 -33.66
CA ASP A 125 14.38 -16.71 -33.22
C ASP A 125 14.56 -15.99 -31.87
N GLN A 126 13.55 -15.24 -31.41
CA GLN A 126 13.57 -14.54 -30.12
C GLN A 126 12.85 -15.30 -29.01
N ARG A 127 12.15 -16.38 -29.38
CA ARG A 127 11.40 -17.19 -28.43
C ARG A 127 12.33 -17.96 -27.52
N ARG A 128 12.15 -17.83 -26.21
CA ARG A 128 12.90 -18.54 -25.15
C ARG A 128 14.41 -18.27 -25.10
N LYS A 129 14.94 -17.29 -25.82
CA LYS A 129 16.34 -16.89 -25.67
C LYS A 129 16.52 -16.21 -24.29
N ARG A 130 17.58 -16.59 -23.61
CA ARG A 130 17.99 -15.96 -22.37
C ARG A 130 19.35 -15.30 -22.59
N TYR A 131 19.40 -13.98 -22.50
CA TYR A 131 20.65 -13.25 -22.57
C TYR A 131 21.28 -13.15 -21.19
N ILE A 132 22.56 -13.46 -21.09
CA ILE A 132 23.33 -13.37 -19.86
C ILE A 132 24.50 -12.42 -20.13
N ASP A 133 24.55 -11.32 -19.40
CA ASP A 133 25.69 -10.43 -19.38
C ASP A 133 26.53 -10.76 -18.15
N THR A 134 27.73 -11.28 -18.37
CA THR A 134 28.66 -11.69 -17.31
C THR A 134 29.12 -10.51 -16.47
N ASN A 135 29.29 -9.33 -17.07
CA ASN A 135 29.71 -8.13 -16.35
C ASN A 135 28.61 -7.59 -15.45
N VAL A 136 27.34 -7.64 -15.89
CA VAL A 136 26.18 -7.33 -15.01
C VAL A 136 26.10 -8.35 -13.86
N SER A 137 26.41 -9.60 -14.13
CA SER A 137 26.39 -10.67 -13.14
C SER A 137 27.50 -10.52 -12.08
N THR A 138 28.66 -9.96 -12.40
CA THR A 138 29.77 -9.72 -11.44
C THR A 138 29.47 -8.56 -10.46
N GLN A 139 28.49 -7.71 -10.77
CA GLN A 139 28.07 -6.62 -9.87
C GLN A 139 27.02 -7.06 -8.82
N ILE A 140 26.88 -8.38 -8.62
CA ILE A 140 25.98 -8.94 -7.62
C ILE A 140 26.40 -8.49 -6.23
N GLY A 141 25.43 -7.95 -5.47
CA GLY A 141 25.63 -7.55 -4.08
C GLY A 141 26.37 -6.24 -3.86
N LYS A 142 26.88 -5.57 -4.90
CA LYS A 142 27.38 -4.20 -4.78
C LYS A 142 26.17 -3.26 -4.62
N SER A 143 26.02 -2.73 -3.41
CA SER A 143 25.01 -1.74 -3.10
C SER A 143 25.62 -0.35 -3.12
N GLU A 144 25.06 0.55 -3.90
CA GLU A 144 25.45 1.97 -3.93
C GLU A 144 24.98 2.69 -2.65
N ILE A 145 23.86 2.25 -2.09
CA ILE A 145 23.35 2.71 -0.81
C ILE A 145 23.46 1.55 0.18
N SER A 146 24.21 1.76 1.27
CA SER A 146 24.39 0.72 2.27
C SER A 146 23.09 0.37 2.98
N PHE A 147 22.74 -0.90 3.03
CA PHE A 147 21.59 -1.39 3.81
C PHE A 147 21.83 -1.28 5.33
N ASN A 148 23.08 -1.03 5.78
CA ASN A 148 23.37 -0.80 7.20
C ASN A 148 22.62 0.40 7.79
N TYR A 149 22.24 1.38 6.98
CA TYR A 149 21.40 2.50 7.42
C TYR A 149 20.06 2.02 8.01
N HIS A 150 19.45 0.97 7.44
CA HIS A 150 18.25 0.37 8.03
C HIS A 150 18.51 -0.24 9.41
N GLY A 151 19.72 -0.82 9.61
CA GLY A 151 20.12 -1.35 10.92
C GLY A 151 20.17 -0.28 12.00
N ILE A 152 20.72 0.91 11.66
CA ILE A 152 20.72 2.06 12.56
C ILE A 152 19.29 2.53 12.87
N ILE A 153 18.44 2.62 11.87
CA ILE A 153 17.03 3.00 12.01
C ILE A 153 16.30 2.03 12.95
N ILE A 154 16.42 0.73 12.70
CA ILE A 154 15.81 -0.32 13.54
C ILE A 154 16.31 -0.24 14.98
N LEU A 155 17.60 0.03 15.18
CA LEU A 155 18.15 0.22 16.53
C LEU A 155 17.50 1.39 17.25
N VAL A 156 17.31 2.53 16.58
CA VAL A 156 16.62 3.70 17.14
C VAL A 156 15.17 3.35 17.50
N GLU A 157 14.46 2.64 16.62
CA GLU A 157 13.09 2.21 16.88
C GLU A 157 12.99 1.27 18.09
N LEU A 158 13.93 0.34 18.24
CA LEU A 158 14.00 -0.55 19.40
C LEU A 158 14.29 0.21 20.70
N ILE A 159 15.20 1.18 20.67
CA ILE A 159 15.48 2.05 21.84
C ILE A 159 14.22 2.81 22.25
N CYS A 160 13.47 3.35 21.31
CA CYS A 160 12.20 4.03 21.57
C CYS A 160 11.11 3.08 22.10
N LEU A 161 11.20 1.79 21.84
CA LEU A 161 10.26 0.77 22.34
C LEU A 161 10.52 0.41 23.81
N LEU A 162 11.78 0.50 24.28
CA LEU A 162 12.19 0.06 25.62
C LEU A 162 11.35 0.66 26.77
N PRO A 163 11.04 1.97 26.82
CA PRO A 163 10.24 2.55 27.90
C PRO A 163 8.88 1.87 28.10
N PHE A 164 8.25 1.44 27.00
CA PHE A 164 6.93 0.81 27.03
C PHE A 164 6.98 -0.67 27.43
N VAL A 165 8.08 -1.36 27.12
CA VAL A 165 8.31 -2.76 27.53
C VAL A 165 8.63 -2.84 29.02
N ILE A 166 9.40 -1.89 29.57
CA ILE A 166 9.82 -1.84 30.96
C ILE A 166 8.70 -1.25 31.85
N GLY A 167 7.86 -0.38 31.28
CA GLY A 167 6.77 0.29 31.99
C GLY A 167 5.67 -0.68 32.44
N LYS A 168 5.07 -0.39 33.62
CA LYS A 168 4.05 -1.25 34.26
C LYS A 168 2.60 -0.83 33.99
N SER A 169 2.34 0.20 33.19
CA SER A 169 0.97 0.64 32.88
C SER A 169 0.38 -0.20 31.74
N ALA A 170 -0.63 -1.02 32.05
CA ALA A 170 -1.09 -2.08 31.16
C ALA A 170 -1.70 -1.57 29.83
N VAL A 171 -2.47 -0.49 29.84
CA VAL A 171 -3.25 -0.07 28.64
C VAL A 171 -2.40 0.70 27.63
N ILE A 172 -1.68 1.74 28.06
CA ILE A 172 -0.85 2.56 27.17
C ILE A 172 0.34 1.75 26.65
N SER A 173 0.99 0.96 27.53
CA SER A 173 2.14 0.17 27.13
C SER A 173 1.78 -0.88 26.06
N THR A 174 0.64 -1.55 26.16
CA THR A 174 0.23 -2.55 25.15
C THR A 174 0.05 -1.93 23.76
N THR A 175 -0.66 -0.82 23.67
CA THR A 175 -0.87 -0.12 22.38
C THR A 175 0.45 0.36 21.78
N MET A 176 1.30 0.98 22.60
CA MET A 176 2.61 1.49 22.16
C MET A 176 3.57 0.35 21.80
N ILE A 177 3.52 -0.78 22.51
CA ILE A 177 4.30 -1.97 22.14
C ILE A 177 3.87 -2.50 20.77
N ILE A 178 2.55 -2.63 20.51
CA ILE A 178 2.04 -3.09 19.21
C ILE A 178 2.47 -2.11 18.11
N MET A 179 2.30 -0.80 18.29
CA MET A 179 2.72 0.20 17.31
C MET A 179 4.23 0.17 17.06
N GLY A 180 5.05 0.05 18.10
CA GLY A 180 6.49 -0.06 17.97
C GLY A 180 6.94 -1.34 17.27
N LEU A 181 6.31 -2.47 17.57
CA LEU A 181 6.58 -3.72 16.86
C LEU A 181 6.19 -3.62 15.38
N CYS A 182 5.07 -2.99 15.04
CA CYS A 182 4.67 -2.72 13.66
C CYS A 182 5.70 -1.80 12.95
N SER A 183 6.21 -0.77 13.64
CA SER A 183 7.24 0.13 13.13
C SER A 183 8.53 -0.64 12.79
N VAL A 184 9.05 -1.42 13.75
CA VAL A 184 10.24 -2.26 13.55
C VAL A 184 10.04 -3.27 12.42
N LEU A 185 8.88 -3.92 12.35
CA LEU A 185 8.56 -4.87 11.28
C LEU A 185 8.55 -4.21 9.91
N MET A 186 8.02 -2.99 9.80
CA MET A 186 7.99 -2.21 8.56
C MET A 186 9.41 -1.85 8.11
N SER A 187 10.27 -1.39 9.01
CA SER A 187 11.68 -1.07 8.73
C SER A 187 12.49 -2.32 8.37
N LEU A 188 12.24 -3.45 9.04
CA LEU A 188 12.85 -4.75 8.72
C LEU A 188 12.43 -5.23 7.33
N THR A 189 11.16 -5.12 6.99
CA THR A 189 10.63 -5.48 5.65
C THR A 189 11.26 -4.61 4.57
N SER A 190 11.41 -3.31 4.81
CA SER A 190 12.09 -2.37 3.91
C SER A 190 13.57 -2.76 3.69
N MET A 191 14.27 -3.14 4.75
CA MET A 191 15.66 -3.63 4.67
C MET A 191 15.76 -4.91 3.85
N ILE A 192 14.90 -5.89 4.11
CA ILE A 192 14.87 -7.16 3.36
C ILE A 192 14.62 -6.90 1.87
N PHE A 193 13.68 -6.01 1.56
CA PHE A 193 13.38 -5.66 0.17
C PHE A 193 14.54 -4.91 -0.51
N HIS A 194 15.23 -4.03 0.21
CA HIS A 194 16.43 -3.35 -0.29
C HIS A 194 17.55 -4.37 -0.62
N ILE A 195 17.80 -5.32 0.27
CA ILE A 195 18.77 -6.42 0.04
C ILE A 195 18.34 -7.26 -1.17
N TYR A 196 17.03 -7.57 -1.27
CA TYR A 196 16.48 -8.32 -2.39
C TYR A 196 16.73 -7.63 -3.73
N VAL A 197 16.41 -6.34 -3.84
CA VAL A 197 16.64 -5.53 -5.04
C VAL A 197 18.11 -5.54 -5.44
N ASN A 198 19.02 -5.31 -4.49
CA ASN A 198 20.46 -5.32 -4.77
C ASN A 198 20.98 -6.64 -5.33
N ARG A 199 20.36 -7.75 -4.94
CA ARG A 199 20.75 -9.08 -5.42
C ARG A 199 20.10 -9.48 -6.74
N HIS A 200 18.92 -8.98 -7.07
CA HIS A 200 18.09 -9.49 -8.18
C HIS A 200 17.92 -8.53 -9.34
N GLU A 201 18.32 -7.25 -9.21
CA GLU A 201 18.28 -6.31 -10.33
C GLU A 201 19.44 -6.59 -11.29
N ARG A 202 19.18 -7.39 -12.35
CA ARG A 202 20.18 -7.91 -13.31
C ARG A 202 19.56 -8.13 -14.68
N THR A 203 18.78 -7.20 -15.15
CA THR A 203 18.12 -7.34 -16.46
C THR A 203 19.09 -6.94 -17.56
N VAL A 204 19.14 -7.71 -18.64
CA VAL A 204 19.87 -7.38 -19.86
C VAL A 204 18.89 -6.73 -20.82
N TYR A 205 19.13 -5.48 -21.16
CA TYR A 205 18.25 -4.67 -22.03
C TYR A 205 18.83 -4.50 -23.43
N SER A 206 20.16 -4.53 -23.55
CA SER A 206 20.90 -4.21 -24.78
C SER A 206 22.10 -5.14 -24.92
N SER A 207 22.64 -5.21 -26.14
CA SER A 207 23.97 -5.81 -26.38
C SER A 207 25.10 -4.94 -25.82
N ASP A 208 24.86 -3.67 -25.50
CA ASP A 208 25.80 -2.79 -24.82
C ASP A 208 25.84 -3.08 -23.31
N THR A 209 26.96 -3.66 -22.88
CA THR A 209 27.22 -3.99 -21.46
C THR A 209 27.28 -2.74 -20.57
N GLN A 210 27.80 -1.60 -21.06
CA GLN A 210 27.90 -0.38 -20.27
C GLN A 210 26.51 0.21 -20.00
N LEU A 211 25.63 0.17 -21.00
CA LEU A 211 24.25 0.58 -20.86
C LEU A 211 23.52 -0.32 -19.83
N ASN A 212 23.68 -1.64 -19.95
CA ASN A 212 23.08 -2.60 -19.00
C ASN A 212 23.53 -2.32 -17.56
N GLN A 213 24.81 -2.08 -17.33
CA GLN A 213 25.36 -1.76 -16.01
C GLN A 213 24.77 -0.44 -15.47
N THR A 214 24.72 0.60 -16.31
CA THR A 214 24.21 1.92 -15.93
C THR A 214 22.73 1.87 -15.55
N VAL A 215 21.91 1.17 -16.34
CA VAL A 215 20.48 1.01 -16.06
C VAL A 215 20.26 0.24 -14.76
N ASN A 216 20.90 -0.91 -14.59
CA ASN A 216 20.76 -1.72 -13.38
C ASN A 216 21.24 -0.98 -12.13
N ARG A 217 22.37 -0.26 -12.21
CA ARG A 217 22.89 0.59 -11.13
C ARG A 217 21.87 1.68 -10.75
N THR A 218 21.34 2.39 -11.73
CA THR A 218 20.33 3.42 -11.55
C THR A 218 19.09 2.86 -10.84
N MET A 219 18.59 1.72 -11.30
CA MET A 219 17.43 1.07 -10.68
C MET A 219 17.69 0.66 -9.22
N LYS A 220 18.89 0.13 -8.91
CA LYS A 220 19.30 -0.22 -7.53
C LYS A 220 19.31 1.01 -6.63
N ILE A 221 19.91 2.13 -7.10
CA ILE A 221 20.01 3.38 -6.32
C ILE A 221 18.60 3.88 -5.96
N TYR A 222 17.76 4.09 -6.95
CA TYR A 222 16.43 4.67 -6.69
C TYR A 222 15.52 3.75 -5.89
N LYS A 223 15.52 2.45 -6.15
CA LYS A 223 14.74 1.48 -5.38
C LYS A 223 15.26 1.38 -3.93
N GLY A 224 16.59 1.36 -3.74
CA GLY A 224 17.21 1.39 -2.41
C GLY A 224 16.90 2.67 -1.64
N LEU A 225 16.95 3.83 -2.33
CA LEU A 225 16.57 5.12 -1.76
C LEU A 225 15.10 5.15 -1.33
N ALA A 226 14.20 4.60 -2.15
CA ALA A 226 12.79 4.49 -1.82
C ALA A 226 12.56 3.71 -0.53
N MET A 227 13.22 2.56 -0.37
CA MET A 227 13.13 1.75 0.85
C MET A 227 13.72 2.47 2.07
N LEU A 228 14.82 3.19 1.89
CA LEU A 228 15.44 3.95 2.97
C LEU A 228 14.56 5.13 3.43
N ILE A 229 13.95 5.86 2.49
CA ILE A 229 12.98 6.92 2.80
C ILE A 229 11.82 6.35 3.60
N LEU A 230 11.28 5.20 3.20
CA LEU A 230 10.17 4.55 3.91
C LEU A 230 10.56 4.20 5.35
N SER A 231 11.71 3.57 5.57
CA SER A 231 12.21 3.27 6.92
C SER A 231 12.47 4.53 7.74
N ALA A 232 13.14 5.53 7.16
CA ALA A 232 13.51 6.75 7.88
C ALA A 232 12.28 7.55 8.31
N THR A 233 11.32 7.74 7.44
CA THR A 233 10.08 8.45 7.75
C THR A 233 9.21 7.70 8.75
N ASN A 234 9.18 6.37 8.68
CA ASN A 234 8.53 5.52 9.68
C ASN A 234 9.16 5.71 11.07
N ALA A 235 10.50 5.68 11.15
CA ALA A 235 11.20 5.88 12.40
C ALA A 235 10.97 7.31 12.98
N VAL A 236 10.98 8.34 12.14
CA VAL A 236 10.66 9.71 12.56
C VAL A 236 9.26 9.79 13.18
N ALA A 237 8.27 9.17 12.54
CA ALA A 237 6.91 9.10 13.06
C ALA A 237 6.85 8.35 14.41
N TRP A 238 7.57 7.23 14.53
CA TRP A 238 7.64 6.44 15.76
C TRP A 238 8.35 7.19 16.89
N VAL A 239 9.49 7.82 16.61
CA VAL A 239 10.21 8.68 17.58
C VAL A 239 9.31 9.81 18.06
N TYR A 240 8.60 10.49 17.16
CA TYR A 240 7.69 11.56 17.50
C TYR A 240 6.61 11.12 18.50
N ILE A 241 5.87 10.06 18.20
CA ILE A 241 4.79 9.58 19.08
C ILE A 241 5.34 9.07 20.43
N THR A 242 6.54 8.49 20.43
CA THR A 242 7.23 8.07 21.66
C THR A 242 7.55 9.27 22.55
N ILE A 243 8.17 10.32 21.99
CA ILE A 243 8.52 11.53 22.73
C ILE A 243 7.27 12.22 23.25
N ASP A 244 6.25 12.38 22.43
CA ASP A 244 4.96 12.98 22.81
C ASP A 244 4.33 12.23 23.99
N THR A 245 4.27 10.91 23.92
CA THR A 245 3.73 10.06 24.99
C THR A 245 4.54 10.22 26.29
N LEU A 246 5.88 10.23 26.20
CA LEU A 246 6.74 10.41 27.38
C LEU A 246 6.59 11.80 28.01
N ILE A 247 6.50 12.87 27.21
CA ILE A 247 6.25 14.23 27.69
C ILE A 247 4.90 14.30 28.43
N HIS A 248 3.86 13.70 27.91
CA HIS A 248 2.55 13.66 28.55
C HIS A 248 2.59 12.88 29.87
N CYS A 249 3.30 11.76 29.92
CA CYS A 249 3.51 11.01 31.17
C CYS A 249 4.25 11.83 32.22
N ILE A 250 5.32 12.53 31.84
CA ILE A 250 6.11 13.40 32.74
C ILE A 250 5.26 14.57 33.23
N SER A 251 4.51 15.23 32.35
CA SER A 251 3.64 16.36 32.70
C SER A 251 2.53 15.95 33.67
N SER A 252 1.95 14.79 33.50
CA SER A 252 0.90 14.24 34.38
C SER A 252 1.48 13.88 35.75
N ALA A 253 2.70 13.31 35.80
CA ALA A 253 3.41 13.02 37.05
C ALA A 253 3.84 14.29 37.81
N SER A 254 4.23 15.35 37.08
CA SER A 254 4.64 16.66 37.68
C SER A 254 3.51 17.35 38.46
N LYS A 255 2.25 17.15 38.03
CA LYS A 255 1.11 17.71 38.76
C LYS A 255 0.84 17.02 40.11
N SER A 256 1.40 15.84 40.35
CA SER A 256 1.25 15.09 41.61
C SER A 256 2.41 15.20 42.59
N ARG A 257 3.20 16.23 42.54
CA ARG A 257 4.19 16.70 43.54
C ARG A 257 5.42 15.83 43.89
N GLN A 258 5.59 14.63 43.36
CA GLN A 258 6.84 13.85 43.47
C GLN A 258 7.08 13.04 42.23
N ILE A 259 8.04 13.47 41.40
CA ILE A 259 8.47 12.70 40.23
C ILE A 259 9.64 11.82 40.63
N SER A 260 9.40 10.51 40.72
CA SER A 260 10.44 9.49 40.77
C SER A 260 10.66 8.95 39.36
N LEU A 261 11.89 8.53 39.04
CA LEU A 261 12.18 7.82 37.80
C LEU A 261 11.30 6.54 37.65
N SER A 262 10.97 5.92 38.77
CA SER A 262 10.05 4.79 38.85
C SER A 262 8.61 5.17 38.47
N ASP A 263 8.17 6.42 38.71
CA ASP A 263 6.81 6.88 38.35
C ASP A 263 6.71 7.16 36.86
N ILE A 264 7.79 7.66 36.25
CA ILE A 264 7.91 7.82 34.80
C ILE A 264 7.86 6.43 34.10
N LEU A 265 8.67 5.49 34.58
CA LEU A 265 8.73 4.14 34.01
C LEU A 265 7.46 3.31 34.31
N ASN A 266 6.75 3.62 35.40
CA ASN A 266 5.50 2.92 35.75
C ASN A 266 4.26 3.59 35.13
N PHE A 267 4.41 4.73 34.42
CA PHE A 267 3.29 5.54 33.89
C PHE A 267 2.21 5.81 34.94
N LYS A 268 2.59 5.91 36.21
CA LYS A 268 1.69 6.23 37.33
C LYS A 268 1.15 7.65 37.17
N GLY A 269 -0.13 7.78 37.08
CA GLY A 269 -0.84 9.05 36.87
C GLY A 269 -1.27 9.29 35.40
N ALA A 270 -0.86 8.43 34.49
CA ALA A 270 -1.33 8.44 33.12
C ALA A 270 -2.65 7.66 32.97
N LEU A 271 -3.69 8.07 33.69
CA LEU A 271 -5.01 8.12 33.06
C LEU A 271 -4.92 9.24 32.03
N VAL A 272 -4.06 9.03 31.04
CA VAL A 272 -3.99 9.91 29.87
C VAL A 272 -5.33 9.75 29.21
N ASP A 273 -6.11 10.81 29.29
CA ASP A 273 -7.33 10.92 28.52
C ASP A 273 -6.99 10.47 27.09
N VAL A 274 -7.68 9.47 26.55
CA VAL A 274 -7.47 8.94 25.21
C VAL A 274 -7.52 10.06 24.17
N SER A 275 -8.14 11.20 24.50
CA SER A 275 -8.15 12.43 23.71
C SER A 275 -6.77 13.08 23.53
N LEU A 276 -5.84 12.93 24.46
CA LEU A 276 -4.48 13.50 24.35
C LEU A 276 -3.55 12.66 23.45
N CYS A 277 -3.73 11.34 23.42
CA CYS A 277 -3.10 10.47 22.44
C CYS A 277 -3.61 10.72 20.99
N SER A 278 -4.79 11.34 20.83
CA SER A 278 -5.39 11.50 19.50
C SER A 278 -4.60 12.46 18.61
N SER A 279 -4.04 13.56 19.13
CA SER A 279 -3.28 14.52 18.31
C SER A 279 -1.97 13.93 17.79
N ALA A 280 -1.22 13.22 18.63
CA ALA A 280 0.01 12.55 18.21
C ALA A 280 -0.26 11.41 17.21
N LEU A 281 -1.35 10.69 17.38
CA LEU A 281 -1.78 9.65 16.45
C LEU A 281 -2.11 10.24 15.05
N TYR A 282 -2.75 11.41 14.98
CA TYR A 282 -2.99 12.08 13.70
C TYR A 282 -1.71 12.51 13.00
N VAL A 283 -0.76 13.07 13.74
CA VAL A 283 0.56 13.42 13.20
C VAL A 283 1.28 12.15 12.73
N TYR A 284 1.22 11.07 13.50
CA TYR A 284 1.78 9.78 13.10
C TYR A 284 1.18 9.29 11.79
N ILE A 285 -0.14 9.23 11.67
CA ILE A 285 -0.84 8.81 10.44
C ILE A 285 -0.49 9.74 9.26
N PHE A 286 -0.44 11.05 9.50
CA PHE A 286 -0.08 12.03 8.47
C PHE A 286 1.36 11.83 7.97
N VAL A 287 2.33 11.65 8.88
CA VAL A 287 3.73 11.37 8.52
C VAL A 287 3.86 10.04 7.76
N GLN A 288 3.13 9.00 8.18
CA GLN A 288 3.10 7.72 7.45
C GLN A 288 2.50 7.87 6.04
N THR A 289 1.51 8.73 5.88
CA THR A 289 0.93 9.04 4.57
C THR A 289 1.95 9.76 3.69
N LEU A 290 2.68 10.74 4.23
CA LEU A 290 3.78 11.42 3.52
C LEU A 290 4.92 10.45 3.19
N ALA A 291 5.21 9.49 4.06
CA ALA A 291 6.19 8.43 3.81
C ALA A 291 5.80 7.57 2.59
N ALA A 292 4.54 7.19 2.50
CA ALA A 292 4.02 6.46 1.35
C ALA A 292 4.17 7.27 0.04
N ILE A 293 3.94 8.59 0.10
CA ILE A 293 4.19 9.51 -1.03
C ILE A 293 5.67 9.56 -1.38
N GLY A 294 6.53 9.75 -0.39
CA GLY A 294 7.98 9.84 -0.55
C GLY A 294 8.59 8.55 -1.13
N LEU A 295 7.98 7.39 -0.89
CA LEU A 295 8.35 6.12 -1.50
C LEU A 295 8.19 6.13 -3.02
N PHE A 296 7.12 6.74 -3.54
CA PHE A 296 6.82 6.71 -4.96
C PHE A 296 7.70 7.65 -5.78
N ALA A 297 8.14 8.77 -5.25
CA ALA A 297 8.96 9.72 -5.99
C ALA A 297 10.25 9.08 -6.55
N PRO A 298 11.09 8.40 -5.77
CA PRO A 298 12.26 7.71 -6.31
C PRO A 298 11.90 6.60 -7.31
N LEU A 299 10.80 5.87 -7.09
CA LEU A 299 10.37 4.81 -8.00
C LEU A 299 9.94 5.38 -9.37
N LEU A 300 9.25 6.52 -9.39
CA LEU A 300 8.90 7.23 -10.62
C LEU A 300 10.15 7.76 -11.33
N MET A 301 11.08 8.34 -10.58
CA MET A 301 12.36 8.81 -11.12
C MET A 301 13.17 7.66 -11.71
N ALA A 302 13.20 6.49 -11.07
CA ALA A 302 13.83 5.29 -11.59
C ALA A 302 13.30 4.91 -12.97
N GLN A 303 11.97 4.89 -13.13
CA GLN A 303 11.33 4.55 -14.41
C GLN A 303 11.58 5.60 -15.49
N SER A 304 11.56 6.89 -15.13
CA SER A 304 11.88 7.97 -16.07
C SER A 304 13.32 7.86 -16.58
N ARG A 305 14.28 7.69 -15.66
CA ARG A 305 15.69 7.54 -16.00
C ARG A 305 15.98 6.26 -16.80
N LYS A 306 15.32 5.15 -16.45
CA LYS A 306 15.41 3.93 -17.25
C LYS A 306 14.97 4.17 -18.70
N ARG A 307 13.82 4.84 -18.90
CA ARG A 307 13.32 5.17 -20.24
C ARG A 307 14.27 6.07 -21.03
N GLU A 308 14.82 7.10 -20.39
CA GLU A 308 15.79 8.02 -21.02
C GLU A 308 17.04 7.25 -21.48
N LEU A 309 17.61 6.40 -20.62
CA LEU A 309 18.80 5.59 -20.94
C LEU A 309 18.53 4.63 -22.08
N LEU A 310 17.39 3.93 -22.08
CA LEU A 310 17.03 2.97 -23.12
C LEU A 310 16.55 3.61 -24.42
N ALA A 311 16.10 4.87 -24.39
CA ALA A 311 15.71 5.58 -25.62
C ALA A 311 16.92 5.89 -26.53
N ALA A 312 18.12 5.97 -25.98
CA ALA A 312 19.36 6.17 -26.73
C ALA A 312 19.98 4.86 -27.26
N ASP A 313 19.37 3.70 -26.92
CA ASP A 313 19.89 2.40 -27.31
C ASP A 313 19.66 2.11 -28.80
N THR A 314 20.75 1.78 -29.50
CA THR A 314 20.73 1.38 -30.91
C THR A 314 20.62 -0.11 -31.14
N GLN A 315 20.83 -0.92 -30.10
CA GLN A 315 20.90 -2.38 -30.17
C GLN A 315 20.07 -3.07 -29.06
N PRO A 316 18.78 -2.77 -28.98
CA PRO A 316 17.94 -3.33 -27.94
C PRO A 316 17.79 -4.85 -28.10
N LEU A 317 17.86 -5.56 -26.99
CA LEU A 317 17.64 -7.01 -26.92
C LEU A 317 16.23 -7.26 -26.35
N TYR A 318 15.40 -7.90 -27.15
CA TYR A 318 14.06 -8.31 -26.72
C TYR A 318 14.00 -9.83 -26.59
N VAL A 319 13.40 -10.31 -25.51
CA VAL A 319 13.10 -11.73 -25.31
C VAL A 319 11.60 -11.89 -25.33
N ASP A 320 11.10 -12.59 -26.36
CA ASP A 320 9.67 -12.92 -26.43
C ASP A 320 9.36 -14.11 -25.52
N ASP A 321 8.99 -13.83 -24.28
CA ASP A 321 8.54 -14.79 -23.28
C ASP A 321 7.06 -14.58 -22.90
N ASP A 322 6.28 -13.96 -23.79
CA ASP A 322 4.87 -13.64 -23.60
C ASP A 322 4.01 -14.87 -23.31
N GLU A 323 4.43 -16.06 -23.75
CA GLU A 323 3.74 -17.32 -23.46
C GLU A 323 3.61 -17.60 -21.96
N TYR A 324 4.58 -17.11 -21.15
CA TYR A 324 4.53 -17.24 -19.69
C TYR A 324 3.64 -16.20 -19.01
N TRP A 325 3.20 -15.18 -19.76
CA TRP A 325 2.34 -14.09 -19.31
C TRP A 325 0.93 -14.12 -19.87
N LYS A 326 0.57 -15.14 -20.66
CA LYS A 326 -0.70 -15.23 -21.41
C LYS A 326 -1.97 -14.94 -20.60
N THR A 327 -1.96 -15.20 -19.29
CA THR A 327 -3.08 -14.95 -18.39
C THR A 327 -3.05 -13.58 -17.73
N GLY A 328 -1.95 -12.82 -17.88
CA GLY A 328 -1.65 -11.61 -17.14
C GLY A 328 -0.92 -11.87 -15.81
N TYR A 329 -0.61 -13.14 -15.51
CA TYR A 329 0.21 -13.58 -14.38
C TYR A 329 1.39 -14.40 -14.90
N TYR A 330 2.57 -14.23 -14.26
CA TYR A 330 3.75 -14.97 -14.68
C TYR A 330 3.69 -16.42 -14.23
N TYR A 331 3.80 -17.33 -15.18
CA TYR A 331 3.83 -18.77 -14.93
C TYR A 331 4.89 -19.44 -15.79
N ASN A 332 6.10 -19.66 -15.23
CA ASN A 332 7.20 -20.32 -15.92
C ASN A 332 7.81 -21.42 -15.05
N PRO A 333 7.56 -22.71 -15.38
CA PRO A 333 8.10 -23.84 -14.62
C PRO A 333 9.64 -23.96 -14.69
N SER A 334 10.25 -23.41 -15.75
CA SER A 334 11.69 -23.46 -15.97
C SER A 334 12.44 -22.35 -15.26
N ASP A 335 11.74 -21.34 -14.71
CA ASP A 335 12.36 -20.24 -13.98
C ASP A 335 12.31 -20.52 -12.48
N PRO A 336 13.47 -20.67 -11.79
CA PRO A 336 13.50 -20.95 -10.36
C PRO A 336 13.18 -19.73 -9.49
N HIS A 337 13.12 -18.51 -10.07
CA HIS A 337 12.86 -17.29 -9.31
C HIS A 337 11.42 -17.25 -8.83
N VAL A 338 11.23 -17.00 -7.54
CA VAL A 338 9.89 -16.86 -6.92
C VAL A 338 9.26 -15.52 -7.24
N LEU A 339 10.07 -14.45 -7.25
CA LEU A 339 9.64 -13.08 -7.58
C LEU A 339 10.31 -12.64 -8.88
N VAL A 340 9.53 -12.10 -9.79
CA VAL A 340 9.98 -11.56 -11.07
C VAL A 340 9.44 -10.15 -11.26
N GLN A 341 10.10 -9.35 -12.10
CA GLN A 341 9.64 -8.01 -12.41
C GLN A 341 8.30 -8.05 -13.15
N ASN A 342 7.33 -7.29 -12.67
CA ASN A 342 5.99 -7.27 -13.27
C ASN A 342 5.98 -6.39 -14.53
N ARG A 343 5.55 -6.94 -15.64
CA ARG A 343 5.42 -6.21 -16.92
C ARG A 343 4.18 -5.35 -17.01
N LEU A 344 3.13 -5.74 -16.28
CA LEU A 344 1.84 -5.08 -16.33
C LEU A 344 1.74 -3.91 -15.35
N GLN A 345 2.70 -3.80 -14.44
CA GLN A 345 2.74 -2.79 -13.39
C GLN A 345 4.17 -2.29 -13.24
N SER A 346 4.42 -1.08 -13.68
CA SER A 346 5.76 -0.51 -13.65
C SER A 346 6.32 -0.44 -12.21
N GLY A 347 7.53 -0.93 -12.05
CA GLY A 347 8.25 -0.88 -10.77
C GLY A 347 7.87 -1.94 -9.75
N ASN A 348 6.86 -2.76 -10.01
CA ASN A 348 6.41 -3.84 -9.13
C ASN A 348 7.06 -5.18 -9.46
N TYR A 349 6.97 -6.09 -8.49
CA TYR A 349 7.30 -7.51 -8.65
C TYR A 349 6.01 -8.34 -8.58
N THR A 350 6.04 -9.50 -9.23
CA THR A 350 4.98 -10.51 -9.17
C THR A 350 5.56 -11.87 -8.86
N PHE A 351 4.73 -12.76 -8.40
CA PHE A 351 5.13 -14.13 -8.14
C PHE A 351 5.21 -14.94 -9.44
N ASN A 352 6.20 -15.84 -9.52
CA ASN A 352 6.16 -16.95 -10.46
C ASN A 352 5.22 -18.03 -9.91
N TYR A 353 3.98 -18.03 -10.37
CA TYR A 353 2.94 -18.97 -9.91
C TYR A 353 3.21 -20.44 -10.26
N ALA A 354 4.28 -20.75 -11.00
CA ALA A 354 4.76 -22.11 -11.21
C ALA A 354 5.48 -22.65 -9.96
N THR A 355 6.10 -21.79 -9.14
CA THR A 355 6.90 -22.19 -7.98
C THR A 355 6.01 -22.59 -6.78
N ARG A 356 6.47 -23.57 -5.99
CA ARG A 356 5.76 -24.01 -4.76
C ARG A 356 5.64 -22.87 -3.74
N SER A 357 6.72 -22.12 -3.54
CA SER A 357 6.74 -20.99 -2.59
C SER A 357 5.71 -19.93 -2.93
N ALA A 358 5.56 -19.56 -4.22
CA ALA A 358 4.56 -18.60 -4.65
C ALA A 358 3.13 -19.09 -4.40
N LYS A 359 2.87 -20.38 -4.64
CA LYS A 359 1.54 -20.99 -4.38
C LYS A 359 1.20 -20.98 -2.89
N ILE A 360 2.17 -21.32 -2.02
CA ILE A 360 2.00 -21.30 -0.56
C ILE A 360 1.74 -19.87 -0.09
N PHE A 361 2.56 -18.90 -0.52
CA PHE A 361 2.41 -17.50 -0.15
C PHE A 361 1.06 -16.93 -0.58
N THR A 362 0.64 -17.23 -1.81
CA THR A 362 -0.67 -16.81 -2.34
C THR A 362 -1.81 -17.45 -1.54
N GLY A 363 -1.71 -18.74 -1.24
CA GLY A 363 -2.69 -19.43 -0.40
C GLY A 363 -2.80 -18.83 1.00
N LEU A 364 -1.66 -18.57 1.66
CA LEU A 364 -1.64 -17.90 2.97
C LEU A 364 -2.24 -16.49 2.91
N THR A 365 -1.96 -15.75 1.84
CA THR A 365 -2.54 -14.40 1.64
C THR A 365 -4.07 -14.46 1.52
N TYR A 366 -4.60 -15.42 0.75
CA TYR A 366 -6.06 -15.61 0.64
C TYR A 366 -6.69 -16.01 1.97
N ILE A 367 -6.05 -16.93 2.73
CA ILE A 367 -6.52 -17.33 4.07
C ILE A 367 -6.55 -16.11 4.98
N LEU A 368 -5.49 -15.30 5.00
CA LEU A 368 -5.41 -14.09 5.83
C LEU A 368 -6.49 -13.07 5.45
N ILE A 369 -6.67 -12.79 4.16
CA ILE A 369 -7.72 -11.87 3.68
C ILE A 369 -9.10 -12.38 4.08
N THR A 370 -9.37 -13.68 3.89
CA THR A 370 -10.65 -14.29 4.29
C THR A 370 -10.87 -14.21 5.79
N ALA A 371 -9.83 -14.49 6.59
CA ALA A 371 -9.90 -14.37 8.05
C ALA A 371 -10.17 -12.92 8.48
N CYS A 372 -9.52 -11.94 7.86
CA CYS A 372 -9.77 -10.52 8.13
C CYS A 372 -11.22 -10.13 7.78
N ILE A 373 -11.75 -10.59 6.64
CA ILE A 373 -13.14 -10.31 6.23
C ILE A 373 -14.13 -10.94 7.21
N VAL A 374 -13.92 -12.24 7.58
CA VAL A 374 -14.79 -12.94 8.53
C VAL A 374 -14.77 -12.26 9.90
N TRP A 375 -13.59 -11.88 10.39
CA TRP A 375 -13.46 -11.16 11.66
C TRP A 375 -14.14 -9.78 11.60
N THR A 376 -13.95 -9.06 10.49
CA THR A 376 -14.61 -7.77 10.23
C THR A 376 -16.13 -7.90 10.31
N ILE A 377 -16.72 -8.91 9.66
CA ILE A 377 -18.15 -9.18 9.70
C ILE A 377 -18.57 -9.58 11.13
N GLY A 378 -17.78 -10.42 11.81
CA GLY A 378 -18.04 -10.86 13.18
C GLY A 378 -18.06 -9.72 14.20
N VAL A 379 -17.28 -8.67 13.98
CA VAL A 379 -17.30 -7.45 14.81
C VAL A 379 -18.44 -6.51 14.40
N LEU A 380 -18.71 -6.37 13.11
CA LEU A 380 -19.69 -5.42 12.57
C LEU A 380 -21.12 -5.81 12.95
N VAL A 381 -21.49 -7.09 12.85
CA VAL A 381 -22.87 -7.55 13.10
C VAL A 381 -23.33 -7.28 14.54
N PRO A 382 -22.58 -7.65 15.59
CA PRO A 382 -22.95 -7.30 16.97
C PRO A 382 -22.99 -5.79 17.21
N PHE A 383 -22.03 -5.04 16.62
CA PHE A 383 -21.98 -3.59 16.75
C PHE A 383 -23.21 -2.89 16.15
N ILE A 384 -23.66 -3.31 14.97
CA ILE A 384 -24.87 -2.79 14.33
C ILE A 384 -26.09 -3.13 15.17
N ASN A 385 -26.21 -4.35 15.69
CA ASN A 385 -27.34 -4.75 16.51
C ASN A 385 -27.44 -3.90 17.78
N VAL A 386 -26.34 -3.70 18.50
CA VAL A 386 -26.31 -2.84 19.69
C VAL A 386 -26.70 -1.40 19.34
N HIS A 387 -26.24 -0.88 18.24
CA HIS A 387 -26.54 0.51 17.82
C HIS A 387 -28.01 0.69 17.42
N ILE A 388 -28.61 -0.31 16.74
CA ILE A 388 -30.03 -0.34 16.40
C ILE A 388 -30.87 -0.40 17.67
N ASP A 389 -30.52 -1.28 18.62
CA ASP A 389 -31.26 -1.45 19.87
C ASP A 389 -31.23 -0.15 20.72
N THR A 390 -30.05 0.50 20.82
CA THR A 390 -29.93 1.77 21.56
C THR A 390 -30.74 2.90 20.92
N HIS A 391 -30.80 2.98 19.60
CA HIS A 391 -31.62 3.96 18.91
C HIS A 391 -33.12 3.67 19.02
N LEU A 392 -33.54 2.42 18.97
CA LEU A 392 -34.91 1.99 19.18
C LEU A 392 -35.39 2.31 20.61
N ASP A 393 -34.53 2.06 21.62
CA ASP A 393 -34.85 2.35 23.01
C ASP A 393 -34.87 3.87 23.29
N SER A 394 -33.95 4.65 22.70
CA SER A 394 -33.99 6.11 22.81
C SER A 394 -35.24 6.71 22.16
N ASN A 395 -35.68 6.19 21.03
CA ASN A 395 -36.93 6.61 20.37
C ASN A 395 -38.18 6.20 21.17
N LYS A 396 -38.17 5.00 21.79
CA LYS A 396 -39.27 4.59 22.70
C LYS A 396 -39.33 5.48 23.94
N LEU A 397 -38.21 5.86 24.52
CA LEU A 397 -38.14 6.79 25.64
C LEU A 397 -38.63 8.20 25.29
N THR A 398 -38.25 8.72 24.11
CA THR A 398 -38.74 10.03 23.63
C THR A 398 -40.22 10.03 23.31
N VAL A 399 -40.74 8.97 22.71
CA VAL A 399 -42.18 8.80 22.46
C VAL A 399 -42.96 8.66 23.78
N SER A 400 -42.47 7.88 24.72
CA SER A 400 -43.07 7.73 26.06
C SER A 400 -43.07 9.05 26.83
N ALA A 401 -41.98 9.82 26.78
CA ALA A 401 -41.89 11.14 27.40
C ALA A 401 -42.86 12.17 26.76
N ALA A 402 -43.01 12.10 25.43
CA ALA A 402 -43.96 12.96 24.70
C ALA A 402 -45.42 12.62 25.03
N ILE A 403 -45.75 11.32 25.17
CA ILE A 403 -47.11 10.88 25.59
C ILE A 403 -47.37 11.30 27.02
N TYR A 404 -46.42 11.14 27.93
CA TYR A 404 -46.57 11.54 29.33
C TYR A 404 -46.74 13.05 29.49
N SER A 405 -46.02 13.84 28.71
CA SER A 405 -46.20 15.32 28.70
C SER A 405 -47.53 15.75 28.13
N SER A 406 -48.06 15.05 27.12
CA SER A 406 -49.39 15.33 26.55
C SER A 406 -50.54 14.95 27.49
N GLU A 407 -50.43 13.87 28.25
CA GLU A 407 -51.40 13.47 29.28
C GLU A 407 -51.46 14.50 30.43
N ILE A 408 -50.30 14.97 30.91
CA ILE A 408 -50.23 16.03 31.93
C ILE A 408 -50.87 17.33 31.42
N TYR A 409 -50.67 17.67 30.15
CA TYR A 409 -51.29 18.86 29.56
C TYR A 409 -52.78 18.75 29.44
N LEU A 410 -53.32 17.59 29.05
CA LEU A 410 -54.75 17.30 28.98
C LEU A 410 -55.41 17.27 30.36
N GLN A 411 -54.78 16.71 31.38
CA GLN A 411 -55.24 16.75 32.76
C GLN A 411 -55.29 18.18 33.33
N ARG A 412 -54.33 19.05 32.98
CA ARG A 412 -54.38 20.47 33.37
C ARG A 412 -55.52 21.23 32.76
N ILE A 413 -55.84 20.98 31.48
CA ILE A 413 -56.98 21.59 30.79
C ILE A 413 -58.31 21.13 31.39
N ALA A 414 -58.44 19.85 31.75
CA ALA A 414 -59.61 19.28 32.38
C ALA A 414 -59.87 19.78 33.82
N HIS A 415 -58.83 20.27 34.49
CA HIS A 415 -59.00 20.88 35.84
C HIS A 415 -59.26 22.40 35.81
N THR A 416 -59.11 23.03 34.64
CA THR A 416 -59.36 24.47 34.46
C THR A 416 -60.70 24.79 33.74
N ALA A 417 -61.45 23.78 33.30
CA ALA A 417 -62.79 23.83 32.77
C ALA A 417 -63.80 23.33 33.85
#